data_d37b5341203e66f44a7ec67503c9c4be
#
_entry.id   d37b5341203e66f44a7ec67503c9c4be
#
_cell.length_a   1.000
_cell.length_b   1.000
_cell.length_c   1.000
_cell.angle_alpha   90.00
_cell.angle_beta   90.00
_cell.angle_gamma   90.00
#
_symmetry.space_group_name_H-M   'P 1'
#
loop_
_entity.id
_entity.type
_entity.pdbx_description
1 polymer ?
#
loop_
_entity_poly.entity_id
_entity_poly.type
_entity_poly.pdbx_seq_one_letter_code
_entity_poly.pdbx_strand_id
1 'polypeptide(L)'
;MTHALNARPGAHPGHPPEELLIDAEVDDEPAPPAPPLRPWLLLLGLVLVALNLRPALSSLAPLLNQVRDDTGLSAAAAGLLTTAPVLCLGLFAPLAPRLARRIGAERSVLLILFCLAGGIVLRSLFPVFGLFAGSVLAGASIGIIGVLLPGIVKRDFPRQAGVMTGVYTMALCLGAALAAGTTAPLEKLFGNWELALAFWSLPAILAAAFWLPQTRQGQHAHRQAFRVVGLWRDPLAWQVTLYMGLQSSLAYIVFGWLPSILIDRGMTAVEAGLVLSGSVMLQLITALLAPWLAARARDQRLAVVLVMATTLAGLLGFLYAPLPTIWGWAVLLGLGQGGTFSIALALIVLRSRDAHVASHLSGMAQGVGYTLAAMGPFMVGVVHDLTGGWNAVGYIFIGVAIAATLFGLGAGRSQYVAARSEHL
;
A
#
# COMPACT_ATOMS: atom_id res chain seq x y z
N MET A 1 92.91 -8.57 4.15
CA MET A 1 93.39 -7.30 3.60
C MET A 1 92.34 -6.29 3.93
N THR A 2 92.57 -5.55 4.93
CA THR A 2 92.97 -4.15 5.11
C THR A 2 91.90 -3.19 4.85
N HIS A 3 91.50 -2.52 5.80
CA HIS A 3 91.71 -1.30 6.60
C HIS A 3 90.41 -0.55 6.62
N ALA A 4 89.80 -0.26 7.66
CA ALA A 4 90.11 0.63 8.78
C ALA A 4 89.68 2.07 8.58
N LEU A 5 89.05 2.51 9.59
CA LEU A 5 89.19 3.74 10.37
C LEU A 5 88.18 4.92 10.10
N ASN A 6 87.45 5.12 11.16
CA ASN A 6 87.35 6.38 11.95
C ASN A 6 86.68 7.60 11.33
N ALA A 7 85.64 8.06 11.96
CA ALA A 7 85.67 9.19 12.87
C ALA A 7 84.28 9.56 13.42
N ARG A 8 84.15 9.64 14.73
CA ARG A 8 83.27 10.55 15.46
C ARG A 8 83.97 11.89 15.56
N PRO A 9 83.35 13.03 15.87
CA PRO A 9 82.18 13.26 16.71
C PRO A 9 81.30 14.44 16.25
N GLY A 10 80.13 14.62 16.91
CA GLY A 10 79.34 15.85 16.82
C GLY A 10 78.11 15.74 17.74
N ALA A 11 78.33 16.00 19.02
CA ALA A 11 77.21 16.20 19.97
C ALA A 11 76.49 17.53 19.65
N HIS A 12 75.20 17.51 19.46
CA HIS A 12 74.33 18.63 19.62
C HIS A 12 73.36 18.45 20.78
N PRO A 13 73.11 19.45 21.60
CA PRO A 13 72.39 19.34 22.83
C PRO A 13 70.89 19.43 22.67
N GLY A 14 70.17 18.65 23.41
CA GLY A 14 68.97 19.04 24.08
C GLY A 14 67.69 19.21 23.23
N HIS A 15 67.02 18.12 22.88
CA HIS A 15 65.57 18.13 22.83
C HIS A 15 65.06 17.39 24.03
N PRO A 16 64.04 17.95 24.77
CA PRO A 16 63.36 17.22 25.82
C PRO A 16 62.66 16.00 25.22
N PRO A 17 62.46 14.90 25.97
CA PRO A 17 61.71 13.78 25.46
C PRO A 17 60.32 14.26 25.11
N GLU A 18 59.96 14.09 23.84
CA GLU A 18 58.56 14.17 23.43
C GLU A 18 57.83 13.21 24.36
N GLU A 19 57.08 13.78 25.29
CA GLU A 19 56.01 13.09 25.94
C GLU A 19 55.19 12.42 24.83
N LEU A 20 55.17 11.10 24.82
CA LEU A 20 54.18 10.29 24.16
C LEU A 20 52.82 10.77 24.69
N LEU A 21 52.27 11.83 24.06
CA LEU A 21 50.85 12.03 24.01
C LEU A 21 50.32 10.81 23.29
N ILE A 22 50.00 9.76 24.03
CA ILE A 22 49.04 8.77 23.64
C ILE A 22 47.77 9.58 23.52
N ASP A 23 47.56 10.14 22.34
CA ASP A 23 46.21 10.46 21.89
C ASP A 23 45.47 9.12 21.99
N ALA A 24 44.78 8.94 23.10
CA ALA A 24 43.66 8.06 23.17
C ALA A 24 42.63 8.68 22.20
N GLU A 25 42.86 8.57 20.89
CA GLU A 25 41.75 8.39 19.98
C GLU A 25 40.99 7.24 20.57
N VAL A 26 40.00 7.59 21.38
CA VAL A 26 38.86 6.72 21.64
C VAL A 26 38.34 6.44 20.25
N ASP A 27 38.80 5.32 19.66
CA ASP A 27 38.13 4.69 18.55
C ASP A 27 36.68 4.57 19.01
N ASP A 28 35.85 5.57 18.63
CA ASP A 28 34.42 5.39 18.55
C ASP A 28 34.20 4.30 17.50
N GLU A 29 34.60 3.08 17.83
CA GLU A 29 34.12 1.90 17.12
C GLU A 29 32.61 2.05 17.15
N PRO A 30 31.98 2.21 15.99
CA PRO A 30 30.54 2.31 15.94
C PRO A 30 30.00 1.07 16.64
N ALA A 31 29.24 1.29 17.72
CA ALA A 31 28.68 0.21 18.53
C ALA A 31 28.17 -0.89 17.59
N PRO A 32 28.53 -2.14 17.84
CA PRO A 32 28.19 -3.25 16.94
C PRO A 32 26.70 -3.17 16.62
N PRO A 33 26.30 -3.30 15.36
CA PRO A 33 24.91 -3.19 14.97
C PRO A 33 24.09 -4.13 15.85
N ALA A 34 23.03 -3.62 16.47
CA ALA A 34 22.16 -4.43 17.31
C ALA A 34 21.78 -5.69 16.52
N PRO A 35 21.84 -6.89 17.13
CA PRO A 35 21.58 -8.12 16.42
C PRO A 35 20.24 -8.01 15.69
N PRO A 36 20.18 -8.38 14.40
CA PRO A 36 18.97 -8.25 13.63
C PRO A 36 17.85 -8.99 14.35
N LEU A 37 16.71 -8.34 14.55
CA LEU A 37 15.50 -9.05 15.00
C LEU A 37 15.33 -10.25 14.08
N ARG A 38 14.94 -11.38 14.67
CA ARG A 38 14.71 -12.60 13.90
C ARG A 38 13.86 -12.26 12.69
N PRO A 39 14.25 -12.60 11.45
CA PRO A 39 13.56 -12.16 10.22
C PRO A 39 12.07 -12.45 10.22
N TRP A 40 11.64 -13.49 10.94
CA TRP A 40 10.22 -13.84 11.09
C TRP A 40 9.43 -12.81 11.91
N LEU A 41 10.04 -12.10 12.88
CA LEU A 41 9.37 -11.04 13.65
C LEU A 41 9.08 -9.81 12.78
N LEU A 42 10.04 -9.47 11.91
CA LEU A 42 9.84 -8.39 10.94
C LEU A 42 8.74 -8.77 9.92
N LEU A 43 8.77 -10.02 9.42
CA LEU A 43 7.74 -10.53 8.53
C LEU A 43 6.35 -10.50 9.19
N LEU A 44 6.25 -11.00 10.41
CA LEU A 44 4.99 -10.97 11.18
C LEU A 44 4.50 -9.54 11.37
N GLY A 45 5.41 -8.62 11.73
CA GLY A 45 5.09 -7.19 11.84
C GLY A 45 4.57 -6.61 10.54
N LEU A 46 5.23 -6.87 9.39
CA LEU A 46 4.78 -6.45 8.06
C LEU A 46 3.39 -6.98 7.73
N VAL A 47 3.13 -8.26 8.00
CA VAL A 47 1.82 -8.90 7.76
C VAL A 47 0.74 -8.25 8.62
N LEU A 48 0.99 -8.04 9.92
CA LEU A 48 0.04 -7.39 10.82
C LEU A 48 -0.23 -5.94 10.42
N VAL A 49 0.79 -5.18 10.05
CA VAL A 49 0.62 -3.81 9.53
C VAL A 49 -0.24 -3.83 8.27
N ALA A 50 0.10 -4.67 7.29
CA ALA A 50 -0.61 -4.75 6.02
C ALA A 50 -2.08 -5.17 6.20
N LEU A 51 -2.36 -6.13 7.09
CA LEU A 51 -3.71 -6.59 7.40
C LEU A 51 -4.62 -5.45 7.88
N ASN A 52 -4.05 -4.43 8.51
CA ASN A 52 -4.81 -3.29 9.05
C ASN A 52 -5.06 -2.16 8.05
N LEU A 53 -4.44 -2.17 6.86
CA LEU A 53 -4.57 -1.07 5.90
C LEU A 53 -5.88 -1.07 5.09
N ARG A 54 -6.63 -2.14 5.08
CA ARG A 54 -7.89 -2.25 4.30
C ARG A 54 -9.16 -2.24 5.14
N PRO A 55 -9.20 -2.72 6.39
CA PRO A 55 -10.43 -2.76 7.19
C PRO A 55 -11.13 -1.41 7.31
N ALA A 56 -10.40 -0.31 7.48
CA ALA A 56 -11.00 1.02 7.57
C ALA A 56 -11.75 1.44 6.29
N LEU A 57 -11.40 0.89 5.12
CA LEU A 57 -12.07 1.15 3.85
C LEU A 57 -13.26 0.21 3.62
N SER A 58 -13.11 -1.08 3.97
CA SER A 58 -14.10 -2.11 3.64
C SER A 58 -15.14 -2.37 4.72
N SER A 59 -14.93 -1.91 5.97
CA SER A 59 -15.88 -2.08 7.07
C SER A 59 -17.14 -1.21 6.94
N LEU A 60 -17.06 -0.06 6.28
CA LEU A 60 -18.18 0.87 6.18
C LEU A 60 -19.24 0.40 5.19
N ALA A 61 -18.83 -0.19 4.06
CA ALA A 61 -19.73 -0.53 2.96
C ALA A 61 -20.92 -1.41 3.37
N PRO A 62 -20.75 -2.47 4.21
CA PRO A 62 -21.89 -3.28 4.66
C PRO A 62 -22.91 -2.54 5.55
N LEU A 63 -22.48 -1.46 6.21
CA LEU A 63 -23.29 -0.67 7.14
C LEU A 63 -23.75 0.67 6.56
N LEU A 64 -23.39 0.98 5.31
CA LEU A 64 -23.58 2.32 4.73
C LEU A 64 -25.04 2.78 4.72
N ASN A 65 -25.99 1.87 4.42
CA ASN A 65 -27.40 2.18 4.43
C ASN A 65 -27.89 2.52 5.83
N GLN A 66 -27.53 1.70 6.83
CA GLN A 66 -27.88 1.95 8.23
C GLN A 66 -27.27 3.26 8.74
N VAL A 67 -26.00 3.52 8.45
CA VAL A 67 -25.34 4.79 8.79
C VAL A 67 -26.09 5.98 8.15
N ARG A 68 -26.56 5.86 6.91
CA ARG A 68 -27.35 6.89 6.25
C ARG A 68 -28.69 7.13 6.92
N ASP A 69 -29.38 6.06 7.26
CA ASP A 69 -30.69 6.15 7.91
C ASP A 69 -30.60 6.79 9.30
N ASP A 70 -29.58 6.42 10.08
CA ASP A 70 -29.35 6.96 11.43
C ASP A 70 -28.83 8.40 11.45
N THR A 71 -28.02 8.78 10.45
CA THR A 71 -27.36 10.10 10.40
C THR A 71 -28.05 11.11 9.50
N GLY A 72 -29.03 10.67 8.67
CA GLY A 72 -29.70 11.51 7.68
C GLY A 72 -28.80 11.93 6.50
N LEU A 73 -27.69 11.23 6.25
CA LEU A 73 -26.78 11.55 5.16
C LEU A 73 -27.42 11.30 3.78
N SER A 74 -27.30 12.28 2.90
CA SER A 74 -27.70 12.12 1.50
C SER A 74 -26.85 11.07 0.79
N ALA A 75 -27.34 10.53 -0.34
CA ALA A 75 -26.57 9.58 -1.15
C ALA A 75 -25.24 10.18 -1.63
N ALA A 76 -25.22 11.46 -2.01
CA ALA A 76 -24.02 12.18 -2.39
C ALA A 76 -23.00 12.26 -1.22
N ALA A 77 -23.46 12.56 0.00
CA ALA A 77 -22.60 12.60 1.18
C ALA A 77 -22.04 11.21 1.54
N ALA A 78 -22.84 10.14 1.39
CA ALA A 78 -22.38 8.77 1.55
C ALA A 78 -21.34 8.38 0.48
N GLY A 79 -21.57 8.78 -0.77
CA GLY A 79 -20.57 8.64 -1.86
C GLY A 79 -19.27 9.37 -1.53
N LEU A 80 -19.33 10.59 -1.00
CA LEU A 80 -18.16 11.34 -0.57
C LEU A 80 -17.45 10.65 0.59
N LEU A 81 -18.19 10.09 1.55
CA LEU A 81 -17.64 9.36 2.69
C LEU A 81 -16.82 8.13 2.27
N THR A 82 -17.21 7.45 1.21
CA THR A 82 -16.46 6.30 0.65
C THR A 82 -15.31 6.72 -0.25
N THR A 83 -15.42 7.85 -0.95
CA THR A 83 -14.40 8.35 -1.88
C THR A 83 -13.29 9.13 -1.16
N ALA A 84 -13.63 9.91 -0.12
CA ALA A 84 -12.69 10.77 0.59
C ALA A 84 -11.46 10.01 1.15
N PRO A 85 -11.60 8.82 1.77
CA PRO A 85 -10.42 8.06 2.20
C PRO A 85 -9.50 7.67 1.05
N VAL A 86 -10.05 7.29 -0.10
CA VAL A 86 -9.27 6.91 -1.29
C VAL A 86 -8.50 8.12 -1.83
N LEU A 87 -9.13 9.28 -1.87
CA LEU A 87 -8.47 10.53 -2.25
C LEU A 87 -7.33 10.86 -1.27
N CYS A 88 -7.57 10.67 0.04
CA CYS A 88 -6.55 10.90 1.07
C CYS A 88 -5.37 9.92 0.96
N LEU A 89 -5.59 8.67 0.53
CA LEU A 89 -4.48 7.76 0.23
C LEU A 89 -3.48 8.40 -0.75
N GLY A 90 -3.99 9.04 -1.79
CA GLY A 90 -3.16 9.71 -2.79
C GLY A 90 -2.53 11.00 -2.27
N LEU A 91 -3.34 11.91 -1.71
CA LEU A 91 -2.89 13.23 -1.30
C LEU A 91 -1.83 13.20 -0.19
N PHE A 92 -1.93 12.26 0.75
CA PHE A 92 -0.99 12.13 1.87
C PHE A 92 0.18 11.19 1.60
N ALA A 93 0.16 10.41 0.53
CA ALA A 93 1.26 9.53 0.12
C ALA A 93 2.63 10.25 0.02
N PRO A 94 2.75 11.49 -0.50
CA PRO A 94 4.02 12.23 -0.56
C PRO A 94 4.61 12.60 0.79
N LEU A 95 3.85 12.52 1.89
CA LEU A 95 4.37 12.73 3.24
C LEU A 95 5.22 11.56 3.73
N ALA A 96 4.99 10.36 3.22
CA ALA A 96 5.68 9.14 3.65
C ALA A 96 7.21 9.24 3.55
N PRO A 97 7.83 9.62 2.42
CA PRO A 97 9.28 9.79 2.33
C PRO A 97 9.82 10.91 3.21
N ARG A 98 9.02 12.00 3.42
CA ARG A 98 9.42 13.11 4.30
C ARG A 98 9.46 12.67 5.76
N LEU A 99 8.45 11.91 6.18
CA LEU A 99 8.34 11.38 7.54
C LEU A 99 9.45 10.36 7.80
N ALA A 100 9.67 9.42 6.87
CA ALA A 100 10.74 8.43 6.96
C ALA A 100 12.13 9.06 7.08
N ARG A 101 12.39 10.17 6.38
CA ARG A 101 13.65 10.92 6.50
C ARG A 101 13.82 11.60 7.85
N ARG A 102 12.72 12.10 8.46
CA ARG A 102 12.79 12.84 9.74
C ARG A 102 12.94 11.92 10.95
N ILE A 103 12.15 10.87 11.02
CA ILE A 103 12.05 10.01 12.22
C ILE A 103 12.37 8.53 11.96
N GLY A 104 12.69 8.15 10.70
CA GLY A 104 12.92 6.77 10.29
C GLY A 104 11.63 6.09 9.83
N ALA A 105 11.77 5.05 8.97
CA ALA A 105 10.63 4.35 8.38
C ALA A 105 9.82 3.60 9.45
N GLU A 106 10.50 2.91 10.37
CA GLU A 106 9.87 2.10 11.43
C GLU A 106 9.07 2.95 12.42
N ARG A 107 9.63 4.07 12.86
CA ARG A 107 8.93 5.01 13.75
C ARG A 107 7.77 5.68 13.02
N SER A 108 7.93 5.95 11.73
CA SER A 108 6.85 6.49 10.91
C SER A 108 5.69 5.53 10.84
N VAL A 109 5.94 4.24 10.56
CA VAL A 109 4.90 3.21 10.54
C VAL A 109 4.20 3.12 11.90
N LEU A 110 4.95 3.09 13.02
CA LEU A 110 4.36 3.04 14.35
C LEU A 110 3.45 4.24 14.64
N LEU A 111 3.95 5.46 14.40
CA LEU A 111 3.18 6.69 14.61
C LEU A 111 1.88 6.67 13.80
N ILE A 112 1.98 6.29 12.53
CA ILE A 112 0.84 6.31 11.62
C ILE A 112 -0.15 5.17 11.93
N LEU A 113 0.29 4.03 12.50
CA LEU A 113 -0.63 3.01 13.02
C LEU A 113 -1.49 3.54 14.17
N PHE A 114 -0.92 4.34 15.07
CA PHE A 114 -1.71 5.02 16.12
C PHE A 114 -2.67 6.06 15.52
N CYS A 115 -2.25 6.81 14.49
CA CYS A 115 -3.14 7.71 13.76
C CYS A 115 -4.28 6.94 13.09
N LEU A 116 -4.00 5.78 12.49
CA LEU A 116 -5.01 4.90 11.89
C LEU A 116 -6.02 4.43 12.93
N ALA A 117 -5.54 3.89 14.07
CA ALA A 117 -6.40 3.46 15.16
C ALA A 117 -7.26 4.62 15.70
N GLY A 118 -6.66 5.79 15.91
CA GLY A 118 -7.36 7.01 16.32
C GLY A 118 -8.41 7.45 15.31
N GLY A 119 -8.11 7.39 14.00
CA GLY A 119 -9.06 7.69 12.93
C GLY A 119 -10.25 6.73 12.93
N ILE A 120 -10.00 5.43 13.14
CA ILE A 120 -11.06 4.41 13.24
C ILE A 120 -11.96 4.70 14.45
N VAL A 121 -11.39 5.01 15.61
CA VAL A 121 -12.17 5.37 16.81
C VAL A 121 -12.95 6.67 16.60
N LEU A 122 -12.32 7.68 15.99
CA LEU A 122 -12.96 8.98 15.74
C LEU A 122 -14.22 8.84 14.87
N ARG A 123 -14.25 7.90 13.92
CA ARG A 123 -15.45 7.60 13.10
C ARG A 123 -16.66 7.18 13.93
N SER A 124 -16.44 6.70 15.15
CA SER A 124 -17.46 6.12 16.03
C SER A 124 -17.89 7.08 17.15
N LEU A 125 -17.15 8.17 17.39
CA LEU A 125 -17.43 9.08 18.50
C LEU A 125 -18.43 10.19 18.16
N PHE A 126 -18.45 10.66 16.91
CA PHE A 126 -19.30 11.77 16.47
C PHE A 126 -20.00 11.40 15.16
N PRO A 127 -21.36 11.36 15.10
CA PRO A 127 -22.08 10.72 14.00
C PRO A 127 -21.70 11.20 12.60
N VAL A 128 -21.66 12.47 12.32
CA VAL A 128 -21.34 13.00 10.98
C VAL A 128 -19.89 13.47 10.90
N PHE A 129 -19.51 14.37 11.81
CA PHE A 129 -18.15 14.94 11.81
C PHE A 129 -17.10 13.86 12.01
N GLY A 130 -17.30 12.94 12.95
CA GLY A 130 -16.38 11.85 13.24
C GLY A 130 -16.24 10.89 12.06
N LEU A 131 -17.34 10.57 11.37
CA LEU A 131 -17.32 9.73 10.16
C LEU A 131 -16.39 10.30 9.09
N PHE A 132 -16.52 11.58 8.76
CA PHE A 132 -15.67 12.22 7.74
C PHE A 132 -14.25 12.43 8.22
N ALA A 133 -14.06 13.05 9.40
CA ALA A 133 -12.72 13.35 9.94
C ALA A 133 -11.92 12.06 10.19
N GLY A 134 -12.55 11.05 10.77
CA GLY A 134 -11.93 9.75 11.02
C GLY A 134 -11.61 8.99 9.73
N SER A 135 -12.48 9.09 8.71
CA SER A 135 -12.23 8.47 7.39
C SER A 135 -11.08 9.15 6.65
N VAL A 136 -10.98 10.48 6.72
CA VAL A 136 -9.84 11.25 6.18
C VAL A 136 -8.54 10.86 6.88
N LEU A 137 -8.54 10.81 8.22
CA LEU A 137 -7.37 10.43 9.01
C LEU A 137 -6.95 8.98 8.74
N ALA A 138 -7.90 8.05 8.66
CA ALA A 138 -7.64 6.67 8.31
C ALA A 138 -7.07 6.55 6.88
N GLY A 139 -7.68 7.21 5.90
CA GLY A 139 -7.20 7.25 4.52
C GLY A 139 -5.78 7.79 4.41
N ALA A 140 -5.50 8.93 5.05
CA ALA A 140 -4.16 9.52 5.10
C ALA A 140 -3.13 8.54 5.70
N SER A 141 -3.50 7.87 6.81
CA SER A 141 -2.66 6.89 7.48
C SER A 141 -2.34 5.69 6.58
N ILE A 142 -3.36 5.15 5.92
CA ILE A 142 -3.21 4.03 4.97
C ILE A 142 -2.28 4.42 3.82
N GLY A 143 -2.46 5.62 3.23
CA GLY A 143 -1.63 6.11 2.14
C GLY A 143 -0.16 6.22 2.53
N ILE A 144 0.14 6.77 3.71
CA ILE A 144 1.52 6.92 4.19
C ILE A 144 2.17 5.55 4.43
N ILE A 145 1.51 4.64 5.15
CA ILE A 145 2.06 3.29 5.41
C ILE A 145 2.23 2.51 4.11
N GLY A 146 1.24 2.58 3.21
CA GLY A 146 1.28 1.89 1.91
C GLY A 146 2.48 2.27 1.06
N VAL A 147 2.95 3.53 1.13
CA VAL A 147 4.16 4.00 0.44
C VAL A 147 5.43 3.47 1.11
N LEU A 148 5.45 3.34 2.45
CA LEU A 148 6.64 2.89 3.18
C LEU A 148 6.91 1.40 3.03
N LEU A 149 5.87 0.57 2.94
CA LEU A 149 6.01 -0.89 2.91
C LEU A 149 6.90 -1.41 1.77
N PRO A 150 6.75 -1.00 0.49
CA PRO A 150 7.64 -1.44 -0.58
C PRO A 150 9.12 -1.09 -0.34
N GLY A 151 9.39 0.07 0.24
CA GLY A 151 10.74 0.48 0.62
C GLY A 151 11.35 -0.43 1.69
N ILE A 152 10.59 -0.74 2.74
CA ILE A 152 11.00 -1.67 3.81
C ILE A 152 11.24 -3.07 3.24
N VAL A 153 10.32 -3.58 2.41
CA VAL A 153 10.47 -4.89 1.76
C VAL A 153 11.73 -4.96 0.90
N LYS A 154 11.99 -3.92 0.09
CA LYS A 154 13.17 -3.87 -0.77
C LYS A 154 14.48 -3.81 0.03
N ARG A 155 14.49 -3.10 1.16
CA ARG A 155 15.66 -2.98 2.04
C ARG A 155 15.95 -4.29 2.79
N ASP A 156 14.91 -4.87 3.42
CA ASP A 156 15.10 -5.94 4.39
C ASP A 156 15.03 -7.34 3.76
N PHE A 157 14.36 -7.45 2.60
CA PHE A 157 14.20 -8.72 1.87
C PHE A 157 14.58 -8.59 0.37
N PRO A 158 15.77 -8.07 0.02
CA PRO A 158 16.12 -7.76 -1.38
C PRO A 158 16.07 -8.98 -2.30
N ARG A 159 16.47 -10.17 -1.80
CA ARG A 159 16.46 -11.43 -2.57
C ARG A 159 15.08 -12.05 -2.71
N GLN A 160 14.13 -11.69 -1.86
CA GLN A 160 12.78 -12.25 -1.79
C GLN A 160 11.69 -11.18 -1.94
N ALA A 161 12.04 -10.01 -2.48
CA ALA A 161 11.14 -8.86 -2.55
C ALA A 161 9.81 -9.19 -3.25
N GLY A 162 9.82 -9.99 -4.31
CA GLY A 162 8.59 -10.42 -4.99
C GLY A 162 7.67 -11.27 -4.11
N VAL A 163 8.24 -12.25 -3.37
CA VAL A 163 7.47 -13.10 -2.44
C VAL A 163 6.92 -12.27 -1.28
N MET A 164 7.75 -11.41 -0.70
CA MET A 164 7.34 -10.55 0.42
C MET A 164 6.27 -9.54 0.00
N THR A 165 6.37 -9.01 -1.23
CA THR A 165 5.30 -8.18 -1.82
C THR A 165 4.00 -8.98 -1.92
N GLY A 166 4.05 -10.22 -2.38
CA GLY A 166 2.89 -11.11 -2.41
C GLY A 166 2.30 -11.36 -1.03
N VAL A 167 3.14 -11.65 -0.04
CA VAL A 167 2.71 -11.93 1.35
C VAL A 167 1.99 -10.72 1.96
N TYR A 168 2.57 -9.52 1.88
CA TYR A 168 1.88 -8.38 2.46
C TYR A 168 0.64 -7.95 1.66
N THR A 169 0.63 -8.14 0.34
CA THR A 169 -0.57 -7.89 -0.48
C THR A 169 -1.69 -8.87 -0.14
N MET A 170 -1.34 -10.14 0.09
CA MET A 170 -2.29 -11.14 0.59
C MET A 170 -2.87 -10.70 1.94
N ALA A 171 -2.04 -10.22 2.87
CA ALA A 171 -2.49 -9.71 4.15
C ALA A 171 -3.44 -8.50 4.01
N LEU A 172 -3.17 -7.57 3.08
CA LEU A 172 -4.08 -6.48 2.73
C LEU A 172 -5.46 -7.00 2.29
N CYS A 173 -5.48 -7.98 1.39
CA CYS A 173 -6.73 -8.58 0.89
C CYS A 173 -7.47 -9.32 2.01
N LEU A 174 -6.76 -10.08 2.85
CA LEU A 174 -7.34 -10.77 4.00
C LEU A 174 -8.00 -9.78 4.96
N GLY A 175 -7.32 -8.68 5.29
CA GLY A 175 -7.89 -7.63 6.14
C GLY A 175 -9.17 -7.04 5.55
N ALA A 176 -9.18 -6.77 4.22
CA ALA A 176 -10.38 -6.29 3.54
C ALA A 176 -11.54 -7.29 3.60
N ALA A 177 -11.27 -8.57 3.34
CA ALA A 177 -12.28 -9.63 3.34
C ALA A 177 -12.87 -9.84 4.75
N LEU A 178 -12.01 -9.89 5.78
CA LEU A 178 -12.45 -10.01 7.17
C LEU A 178 -13.37 -8.84 7.54
N ALA A 179 -12.99 -7.61 7.22
CA ALA A 179 -13.82 -6.46 7.54
C ALA A 179 -15.14 -6.46 6.77
N ALA A 180 -15.13 -6.72 5.48
CA ALA A 180 -16.35 -6.79 4.68
C ALA A 180 -17.32 -7.88 5.15
N GLY A 181 -16.80 -9.04 5.54
CA GLY A 181 -17.62 -10.19 5.95
C GLY A 181 -18.09 -10.16 7.40
N THR A 182 -17.33 -9.53 8.33
CA THR A 182 -17.62 -9.62 9.77
C THR A 182 -18.19 -8.34 10.37
N THR A 183 -18.13 -7.19 9.71
CA THR A 183 -18.60 -5.92 10.31
C THR A 183 -20.12 -5.92 10.53
N ALA A 184 -20.93 -6.44 9.60
CA ALA A 184 -22.38 -6.57 9.80
C ALA A 184 -22.75 -7.58 10.91
N PRO A 185 -22.13 -8.78 11.03
CA PRO A 185 -22.26 -9.62 12.21
C PRO A 185 -21.86 -8.94 13.53
N LEU A 186 -20.79 -8.15 13.55
CA LEU A 186 -20.36 -7.39 14.73
C LEU A 186 -21.38 -6.31 15.12
N GLU A 187 -21.97 -5.63 14.13
CA GLU A 187 -23.05 -4.67 14.36
C GLU A 187 -24.25 -5.36 15.06
N LYS A 188 -24.67 -6.51 14.56
CA LYS A 188 -25.75 -7.29 15.20
C LYS A 188 -25.40 -7.72 16.62
N LEU A 189 -24.14 -8.08 16.88
CA LEU A 189 -23.67 -8.50 18.20
C LEU A 189 -23.63 -7.32 19.18
N PHE A 190 -23.16 -6.16 18.76
CA PHE A 190 -23.05 -4.97 19.62
C PHE A 190 -24.34 -4.14 19.66
N GLY A 191 -25.27 -4.37 18.72
CA GLY A 191 -26.49 -3.57 18.57
C GLY A 191 -26.23 -2.12 18.15
N ASN A 192 -25.06 -1.83 17.60
CA ASN A 192 -24.59 -0.46 17.33
C ASN A 192 -23.50 -0.48 16.26
N TRP A 193 -23.69 0.31 15.19
CA TRP A 193 -22.74 0.38 14.08
C TRP A 193 -21.46 1.11 14.46
N GLU A 194 -21.49 2.06 15.38
CA GLU A 194 -20.33 2.80 15.86
C GLU A 194 -19.34 1.86 16.54
N LEU A 195 -19.82 0.96 17.41
CA LEU A 195 -18.96 -0.03 18.06
C LEU A 195 -18.41 -1.06 17.08
N ALA A 196 -19.21 -1.46 16.08
CA ALA A 196 -18.76 -2.37 15.04
C ALA A 196 -17.63 -1.77 14.20
N LEU A 197 -17.70 -0.47 13.89
CA LEU A 197 -16.61 0.25 13.21
C LEU A 197 -15.41 0.44 14.14
N ALA A 198 -15.62 0.83 15.41
CA ALA A 198 -14.55 1.03 16.39
C ALA A 198 -13.74 -0.25 16.65
N PHE A 199 -14.37 -1.41 16.59
CA PHE A 199 -13.72 -2.72 16.77
C PHE A 199 -12.46 -2.87 15.93
N TRP A 200 -12.45 -2.33 14.71
CA TRP A 200 -11.30 -2.42 13.80
C TRP A 200 -10.08 -1.59 14.25
N SER A 201 -10.21 -0.78 15.31
CA SER A 201 -9.04 -0.15 15.94
C SER A 201 -8.20 -1.14 16.75
N LEU A 202 -8.80 -2.21 17.30
CA LEU A 202 -8.09 -3.20 18.11
C LEU A 202 -6.99 -3.92 17.33
N PRO A 203 -7.24 -4.50 16.14
CA PRO A 203 -6.17 -5.07 15.32
C PRO A 203 -5.06 -4.06 14.98
N ALA A 204 -5.40 -2.78 14.76
CA ALA A 204 -4.39 -1.74 14.47
C ALA A 204 -3.51 -1.45 15.70
N ILE A 205 -4.08 -1.41 16.90
CA ILE A 205 -3.32 -1.26 18.16
C ILE A 205 -2.44 -2.48 18.40
N LEU A 206 -2.94 -3.69 18.15
CA LEU A 206 -2.15 -4.91 18.25
C LEU A 206 -0.99 -4.92 17.26
N ALA A 207 -1.22 -4.50 16.00
CA ALA A 207 -0.16 -4.36 15.01
C ALA A 207 0.90 -3.33 15.47
N ALA A 208 0.49 -2.22 16.06
CA ALA A 208 1.40 -1.22 16.62
C ALA A 208 2.24 -1.79 17.78
N ALA A 209 1.64 -2.57 18.66
CA ALA A 209 2.36 -3.24 19.75
C ALA A 209 3.41 -4.24 19.24
N PHE A 210 3.08 -5.05 18.23
CA PHE A 210 4.02 -5.96 17.57
C PHE A 210 5.09 -5.23 16.75
N TRP A 211 4.79 -4.04 16.24
CA TRP A 211 5.73 -3.22 15.48
C TRP A 211 6.70 -2.43 16.36
N LEU A 212 6.36 -2.19 17.63
CA LEU A 212 7.15 -1.36 18.56
C LEU A 212 8.63 -1.77 18.68
N PRO A 213 9.00 -3.07 18.79
CA PRO A 213 10.41 -3.49 18.87
C PRO A 213 11.24 -3.10 17.64
N GLN A 214 10.61 -3.01 16.47
CA GLN A 214 11.26 -2.66 15.19
C GLN A 214 11.82 -1.22 15.23
N THR A 215 11.19 -0.31 15.99
CA THR A 215 11.60 1.09 16.08
C THR A 215 12.94 1.31 16.76
N ARG A 216 13.41 0.34 17.54
CA ARG A 216 14.70 0.40 18.26
C ARG A 216 15.88 0.11 17.33
N GLN A 217 15.67 -0.65 16.26
CA GLN A 217 16.71 -1.03 15.30
C GLN A 217 16.94 0.00 14.20
N GLY A 218 15.91 0.75 13.83
CA GLY A 218 16.00 1.79 12.79
C GLY A 218 16.90 2.98 13.14
N GLN A 219 17.48 3.03 14.35
CA GLN A 219 18.35 4.14 14.78
C GLN A 219 19.73 4.14 14.10
N HIS A 220 20.19 3.00 13.58
CA HIS A 220 21.53 2.83 13.01
C HIS A 220 21.57 2.91 11.47
N ALA A 221 20.44 2.98 10.81
CA ALA A 221 20.43 3.30 9.38
C ALA A 221 20.89 4.75 9.21
N HIS A 222 22.11 4.93 8.76
CA HIS A 222 22.74 6.22 8.48
C HIS A 222 21.71 7.21 7.91
N ARG A 223 21.59 8.39 8.50
CA ARG A 223 20.86 9.56 8.02
C ARG A 223 21.48 10.13 6.75
N GLN A 224 21.93 9.30 5.82
CA GLN A 224 22.39 9.79 4.55
C GLN A 224 21.17 10.31 3.78
N ALA A 225 21.15 11.62 3.56
CA ALA A 225 20.11 12.26 2.80
C ALA A 225 20.32 11.93 1.32
N PHE A 226 19.52 11.03 0.79
CA PHE A 226 19.46 10.74 -0.63
C PHE A 226 18.38 11.59 -1.29
N ARG A 227 18.71 12.13 -2.45
CA ARG A 227 17.77 12.78 -3.36
C ARG A 227 17.58 11.89 -4.59
N VAL A 228 16.34 11.55 -4.90
CA VAL A 228 16.03 10.85 -6.16
C VAL A 228 15.72 11.89 -7.21
N VAL A 229 16.50 11.88 -8.29
CA VAL A 229 16.40 12.84 -9.39
C VAL A 229 15.92 12.13 -10.65
N GLY A 230 15.15 12.83 -11.48
CA GLY A 230 14.72 12.35 -12.80
C GLY A 230 13.41 11.58 -12.82
N LEU A 231 12.87 11.16 -11.69
CA LEU A 231 11.68 10.28 -11.60
C LEU A 231 10.43 10.86 -12.31
N TRP A 232 10.15 12.15 -12.10
CA TRP A 232 8.98 12.83 -12.68
C TRP A 232 9.07 13.06 -14.19
N ARG A 233 10.25 12.91 -14.77
CA ARG A 233 10.49 13.03 -16.21
C ARG A 233 10.61 11.67 -16.91
N ASP A 234 10.59 10.58 -16.14
CA ASP A 234 10.76 9.24 -16.67
C ASP A 234 9.44 8.69 -17.21
N PRO A 235 9.32 8.35 -18.49
CA PRO A 235 8.12 7.77 -19.08
C PRO A 235 7.72 6.43 -18.43
N LEU A 236 8.71 5.61 -18.02
CA LEU A 236 8.42 4.32 -17.37
C LEU A 236 7.82 4.53 -15.98
N ALA A 237 8.29 5.52 -15.22
CA ALA A 237 7.71 5.88 -13.94
C ALA A 237 6.23 6.31 -14.09
N TRP A 238 5.92 7.07 -15.14
CA TRP A 238 4.54 7.43 -15.46
C TRP A 238 3.69 6.23 -15.88
N GLN A 239 4.25 5.28 -16.66
CA GLN A 239 3.54 4.05 -17.04
C GLN A 239 3.18 3.21 -15.81
N VAL A 240 4.12 3.05 -14.86
CA VAL A 240 3.87 2.36 -13.58
C VAL A 240 2.78 3.10 -12.78
N THR A 241 2.87 4.42 -12.71
CA THR A 241 1.94 5.29 -11.97
C THR A 241 0.51 5.20 -12.54
N LEU A 242 0.37 5.33 -13.85
CA LEU A 242 -0.94 5.28 -14.50
C LEU A 242 -1.55 3.88 -14.47
N TYR A 243 -0.75 2.83 -14.64
CA TYR A 243 -1.23 1.47 -14.42
C TYR A 243 -1.74 1.27 -12.99
N MET A 244 -0.97 1.73 -11.98
CA MET A 244 -1.36 1.67 -10.57
C MET A 244 -2.68 2.39 -10.32
N GLY A 245 -2.85 3.61 -10.86
CA GLY A 245 -4.05 4.41 -10.68
C GLY A 245 -5.28 3.81 -11.35
N LEU A 246 -5.17 3.43 -12.63
CA LEU A 246 -6.30 2.94 -13.41
C LEU A 246 -6.80 1.58 -12.92
N GLN A 247 -5.90 0.62 -12.62
CA GLN A 247 -6.33 -0.65 -12.04
C GLN A 247 -6.94 -0.46 -10.64
N SER A 248 -6.41 0.47 -9.83
CA SER A 248 -6.99 0.80 -8.52
C SER A 248 -8.35 1.48 -8.64
N SER A 249 -8.58 2.27 -9.68
CA SER A 249 -9.88 2.85 -9.99
C SER A 249 -10.94 1.76 -10.14
N LEU A 250 -10.67 0.71 -10.93
CA LEU A 250 -11.57 -0.44 -11.07
C LEU A 250 -11.81 -1.14 -9.72
N ALA A 251 -10.78 -1.28 -8.90
CA ALA A 251 -10.91 -1.91 -7.58
C ALA A 251 -11.80 -1.08 -6.64
N TYR A 252 -11.62 0.24 -6.59
CA TYR A 252 -12.43 1.10 -5.73
C TYR A 252 -13.88 1.25 -6.23
N ILE A 253 -14.12 1.16 -7.54
CA ILE A 253 -15.49 1.04 -8.08
C ILE A 253 -16.16 -0.22 -7.54
N VAL A 254 -15.47 -1.35 -7.54
CA VAL A 254 -16.00 -2.62 -7.00
C VAL A 254 -16.32 -2.48 -5.52
N PHE A 255 -15.42 -1.95 -4.71
CA PHE A 255 -15.66 -1.76 -3.29
C PHE A 255 -16.81 -0.79 -2.99
N GLY A 256 -16.99 0.25 -3.81
CA GLY A 256 -18.02 1.26 -3.61
C GLY A 256 -19.39 0.90 -4.19
N TRP A 257 -19.42 0.27 -5.36
CA TRP A 257 -20.66 0.16 -6.14
C TRP A 257 -21.12 -1.26 -6.43
N LEU A 258 -20.25 -2.30 -6.32
CA LEU A 258 -20.65 -3.67 -6.65
C LEU A 258 -21.85 -4.17 -5.85
N PRO A 259 -21.93 -3.97 -4.52
CA PRO A 259 -23.12 -4.36 -3.76
C PRO A 259 -24.39 -3.65 -4.28
N SER A 260 -24.34 -2.35 -4.55
CA SER A 260 -25.48 -1.59 -5.09
C SER A 260 -25.93 -2.11 -6.45
N ILE A 261 -24.96 -2.38 -7.35
CA ILE A 261 -25.26 -2.98 -8.66
C ILE A 261 -26.01 -4.30 -8.52
N LEU A 262 -25.58 -5.17 -7.59
CA LEU A 262 -26.20 -6.48 -7.38
C LEU A 262 -27.58 -6.37 -6.72
N ILE A 263 -27.76 -5.44 -5.78
CA ILE A 263 -29.05 -5.18 -5.13
C ILE A 263 -30.06 -4.66 -6.17
N ASP A 264 -29.69 -3.71 -7.00
CA ASP A 264 -30.55 -3.17 -8.06
C ASP A 264 -30.90 -4.22 -9.13
N ARG A 265 -30.08 -5.27 -9.25
CA ARG A 265 -30.36 -6.43 -10.09
C ARG A 265 -31.24 -7.49 -9.42
N GLY A 266 -31.66 -7.29 -8.16
CA GLY A 266 -32.59 -8.14 -7.44
C GLY A 266 -31.99 -9.08 -6.41
N MET A 267 -30.70 -8.93 -6.05
CA MET A 267 -30.09 -9.66 -4.94
C MET A 267 -30.40 -8.98 -3.60
N THR A 268 -30.44 -9.77 -2.53
CA THR A 268 -30.48 -9.21 -1.18
C THR A 268 -29.14 -8.57 -0.81
N ALA A 269 -29.15 -7.62 0.12
CA ALA A 269 -27.91 -6.96 0.60
C ALA A 269 -26.91 -7.97 1.18
N VAL A 270 -27.42 -9.03 1.84
CA VAL A 270 -26.58 -10.10 2.39
C VAL A 270 -25.90 -10.89 1.28
N GLU A 271 -26.65 -11.31 0.26
CA GLU A 271 -26.09 -12.04 -0.88
C GLU A 271 -25.07 -11.20 -1.65
N ALA A 272 -25.38 -9.93 -1.91
CA ALA A 272 -24.45 -9.00 -2.57
C ALA A 272 -23.14 -8.83 -1.77
N GLY A 273 -23.25 -8.71 -0.44
CA GLY A 273 -22.10 -8.66 0.46
C GLY A 273 -21.26 -9.96 0.44
N LEU A 274 -21.93 -11.12 0.43
CA LEU A 274 -21.25 -12.43 0.34
C LEU A 274 -20.52 -12.60 -0.99
N VAL A 275 -21.12 -12.18 -2.11
CA VAL A 275 -20.50 -12.22 -3.44
C VAL A 275 -19.26 -11.34 -3.46
N LEU A 276 -19.32 -10.10 -2.93
CA LEU A 276 -18.17 -9.23 -2.82
C LEU A 276 -17.08 -9.86 -1.93
N SER A 277 -17.45 -10.34 -0.76
CA SER A 277 -16.51 -11.00 0.18
C SER A 277 -15.84 -12.21 -0.45
N GLY A 278 -16.59 -13.07 -1.13
CA GLY A 278 -16.07 -14.23 -1.86
C GLY A 278 -15.09 -13.84 -2.95
N SER A 279 -15.43 -12.80 -3.74
CA SER A 279 -14.51 -12.26 -4.76
C SER A 279 -13.20 -11.75 -4.13
N VAL A 280 -13.30 -11.00 -3.02
CA VAL A 280 -12.11 -10.49 -2.30
C VAL A 280 -11.27 -11.62 -1.69
N MET A 281 -11.89 -12.69 -1.18
CA MET A 281 -11.15 -13.87 -0.70
C MET A 281 -10.36 -14.54 -1.81
N LEU A 282 -10.89 -14.62 -3.02
CA LEU A 282 -10.18 -15.18 -4.17
C LEU A 282 -8.99 -14.31 -4.63
N GLN A 283 -8.98 -13.01 -4.32
CA GLN A 283 -7.82 -12.15 -4.55
C GLN A 283 -6.57 -12.64 -3.81
N LEU A 284 -6.71 -13.32 -2.65
CA LEU A 284 -5.60 -13.86 -1.88
C LEU A 284 -4.69 -14.78 -2.71
N ILE A 285 -5.29 -15.59 -3.57
CA ILE A 285 -4.57 -16.55 -4.42
C ILE A 285 -3.63 -15.80 -5.37
N THR A 286 -4.17 -14.89 -6.16
CA THR A 286 -3.38 -14.15 -7.16
C THR A 286 -2.54 -13.04 -6.54
N ALA A 287 -2.93 -12.49 -5.39
CA ALA A 287 -2.10 -11.55 -4.65
C ALA A 287 -0.74 -12.16 -4.27
N LEU A 288 -0.72 -13.43 -3.90
CA LEU A 288 0.51 -14.16 -3.59
C LEU A 288 1.21 -14.67 -4.85
N LEU A 289 0.48 -15.32 -5.75
CA LEU A 289 1.08 -16.02 -6.90
C LEU A 289 1.56 -15.09 -8.00
N ALA A 290 0.83 -14.01 -8.29
CA ALA A 290 1.14 -13.15 -9.43
C ALA A 290 2.49 -12.41 -9.30
N PRO A 291 2.88 -11.82 -8.15
CA PRO A 291 4.21 -11.23 -7.98
C PRO A 291 5.34 -12.26 -8.08
N TRP A 292 5.10 -13.47 -7.57
CA TRP A 292 6.08 -14.56 -7.61
C TRP A 292 6.31 -15.04 -9.05
N LEU A 293 5.25 -15.23 -9.84
CA LEU A 293 5.34 -15.58 -11.25
C LEU A 293 5.95 -14.43 -12.06
N ALA A 294 5.51 -13.21 -11.80
CA ALA A 294 6.02 -12.02 -12.48
C ALA A 294 7.52 -11.82 -12.26
N ALA A 295 8.03 -12.08 -11.05
CA ALA A 295 9.46 -11.96 -10.75
C ALA A 295 10.33 -12.98 -11.49
N ARG A 296 9.77 -14.11 -11.92
CA ARG A 296 10.47 -15.17 -12.68
C ARG A 296 10.38 -15.00 -14.20
N ALA A 297 9.40 -14.25 -14.67
CA ALA A 297 9.23 -14.00 -16.09
C ALA A 297 10.27 -12.98 -16.61
N ARG A 298 10.64 -13.11 -17.89
CA ARG A 298 11.53 -12.16 -18.58
C ARG A 298 10.94 -10.75 -18.63
N ASP A 299 9.64 -10.66 -18.86
CA ASP A 299 8.85 -9.43 -18.78
C ASP A 299 7.46 -9.73 -18.17
N GLN A 300 6.72 -8.69 -17.79
CA GLN A 300 5.45 -8.83 -17.09
C GLN A 300 4.24 -8.52 -17.98
N ARG A 301 4.43 -8.33 -19.28
CA ARG A 301 3.37 -7.90 -20.22
C ARG A 301 2.23 -8.90 -20.30
N LEU A 302 2.56 -10.20 -20.50
CA LEU A 302 1.55 -11.25 -20.57
C LEU A 302 0.74 -11.33 -19.28
N ALA A 303 1.41 -11.24 -18.13
CA ALA A 303 0.73 -11.26 -16.84
C ALA A 303 -0.25 -10.08 -16.70
N VAL A 304 0.16 -8.87 -17.10
CA VAL A 304 -0.71 -7.67 -17.11
C VAL A 304 -1.95 -7.90 -17.98
N VAL A 305 -1.77 -8.39 -19.22
CA VAL A 305 -2.89 -8.64 -20.13
C VAL A 305 -3.87 -9.67 -19.55
N LEU A 306 -3.35 -10.77 -19.02
CA LEU A 306 -4.19 -11.84 -18.47
C LEU A 306 -5.02 -11.35 -17.28
N VAL A 307 -4.39 -10.69 -16.30
CA VAL A 307 -5.11 -10.22 -15.10
C VAL A 307 -6.09 -9.09 -15.43
N MET A 308 -5.76 -8.20 -16.37
CA MET A 308 -6.69 -7.14 -16.81
C MET A 308 -7.86 -7.69 -17.59
N ALA A 309 -7.65 -8.63 -18.50
CA ALA A 309 -8.72 -9.30 -19.25
C ALA A 309 -9.65 -10.06 -18.31
N THR A 310 -9.11 -10.79 -17.33
CA THR A 310 -9.87 -11.52 -16.32
C THR A 310 -10.69 -10.56 -15.45
N THR A 311 -10.10 -9.43 -15.03
CA THR A 311 -10.80 -8.37 -14.27
C THR A 311 -11.94 -7.78 -15.09
N LEU A 312 -11.69 -7.39 -16.34
CA LEU A 312 -12.71 -6.80 -17.21
C LEU A 312 -13.85 -7.79 -17.48
N ALA A 313 -13.54 -9.05 -17.75
CA ALA A 313 -14.55 -10.10 -17.95
C ALA A 313 -15.43 -10.24 -16.69
N GLY A 314 -14.84 -10.27 -15.50
CA GLY A 314 -15.58 -10.30 -14.23
C GLY A 314 -16.50 -9.10 -14.08
N LEU A 315 -16.00 -7.88 -14.31
CA LEU A 315 -16.78 -6.63 -14.20
C LEU A 315 -17.97 -6.61 -15.18
N LEU A 316 -17.76 -6.98 -16.43
CA LEU A 316 -18.84 -7.04 -17.43
C LEU A 316 -19.84 -8.14 -17.08
N GLY A 317 -19.37 -9.29 -16.55
CA GLY A 317 -20.26 -10.34 -16.05
C GLY A 317 -21.17 -9.86 -14.92
N PHE A 318 -20.65 -9.07 -14.00
CA PHE A 318 -21.48 -8.46 -12.95
C PHE A 318 -22.55 -7.51 -13.47
N LEU A 319 -22.31 -6.83 -14.59
CA LEU A 319 -23.29 -5.93 -15.21
C LEU A 319 -24.33 -6.64 -16.07
N TYR A 320 -23.89 -7.59 -16.89
CA TYR A 320 -24.71 -8.06 -18.00
C TYR A 320 -25.08 -9.55 -17.94
N ALA A 321 -24.34 -10.38 -17.18
CA ALA A 321 -24.61 -11.82 -17.16
C ALA A 321 -25.83 -12.17 -16.28
N PRO A 322 -26.52 -13.30 -16.50
CA PRO A 322 -27.63 -13.74 -15.68
C PRO A 322 -27.19 -13.95 -14.21
N LEU A 323 -28.04 -13.57 -13.25
CA LEU A 323 -27.74 -13.68 -11.80
C LEU A 323 -27.32 -15.09 -11.34
N PRO A 324 -27.90 -16.20 -11.84
CA PRO A 324 -27.46 -17.55 -11.45
C PRO A 324 -25.98 -17.83 -11.72
N THR A 325 -25.34 -17.10 -12.66
CA THR A 325 -23.92 -17.26 -13.01
C THR A 325 -22.98 -16.34 -12.22
N ILE A 326 -23.51 -15.51 -11.30
CA ILE A 326 -22.78 -14.40 -10.66
C ILE A 326 -21.54 -14.89 -9.91
N TRP A 327 -21.58 -16.06 -9.29
CA TRP A 327 -20.45 -16.64 -8.58
C TRP A 327 -19.26 -16.97 -9.49
N GLY A 328 -19.51 -17.38 -10.73
CA GLY A 328 -18.45 -17.58 -11.73
C GLY A 328 -17.74 -16.27 -12.06
N TRP A 329 -18.50 -15.19 -12.20
CA TRP A 329 -17.94 -13.86 -12.45
C TRP A 329 -17.23 -13.29 -11.23
N ALA A 330 -17.71 -13.63 -10.01
CA ALA A 330 -17.01 -13.30 -8.76
C ALA A 330 -15.63 -13.96 -8.68
N VAL A 331 -15.52 -15.22 -9.11
CA VAL A 331 -14.23 -15.93 -9.21
C VAL A 331 -13.29 -15.20 -10.17
N LEU A 332 -13.75 -14.90 -11.40
CA LEU A 332 -12.94 -14.20 -12.39
C LEU A 332 -12.51 -12.82 -11.88
N LEU A 333 -13.44 -12.04 -11.33
CA LEU A 333 -13.13 -10.72 -10.80
C LEU A 333 -12.11 -10.79 -9.66
N GLY A 334 -12.29 -11.70 -8.72
CA GLY A 334 -11.37 -11.87 -7.59
C GLY A 334 -9.96 -12.22 -8.03
N LEU A 335 -9.81 -13.24 -8.90
CA LEU A 335 -8.52 -13.63 -9.44
C LEU A 335 -7.87 -12.51 -10.26
N GLY A 336 -8.67 -11.80 -11.07
CA GLY A 336 -8.18 -10.67 -11.85
C GLY A 336 -7.68 -9.54 -10.96
N GLN A 337 -8.50 -9.03 -10.05
CA GLN A 337 -8.16 -7.88 -9.21
C GLN A 337 -7.00 -8.14 -8.26
N GLY A 338 -6.92 -9.32 -7.64
CA GLY A 338 -5.76 -9.69 -6.82
C GLY A 338 -4.46 -9.66 -7.64
N GLY A 339 -4.52 -10.15 -8.87
CA GLY A 339 -3.40 -10.12 -9.80
C GLY A 339 -3.02 -8.71 -10.26
N THR A 340 -3.99 -7.86 -10.66
CA THR A 340 -3.71 -6.51 -11.15
C THR A 340 -3.03 -5.65 -10.09
N PHE A 341 -3.54 -5.69 -8.87
CA PHE A 341 -2.99 -4.91 -7.77
C PHE A 341 -1.61 -5.39 -7.34
N SER A 342 -1.44 -6.71 -7.18
CA SER A 342 -0.16 -7.27 -6.75
C SER A 342 0.94 -7.11 -7.79
N ILE A 343 0.61 -7.20 -9.10
CA ILE A 343 1.54 -6.89 -10.18
C ILE A 343 1.90 -5.41 -10.17
N ALA A 344 0.96 -4.49 -9.93
CA ALA A 344 1.25 -3.07 -9.86
C ALA A 344 2.27 -2.76 -8.75
N LEU A 345 2.10 -3.35 -7.57
CA LEU A 345 3.07 -3.23 -6.48
C LEU A 345 4.41 -3.90 -6.81
N ALA A 346 4.39 -5.08 -7.44
CA ALA A 346 5.61 -5.76 -7.87
C ALA A 346 6.39 -4.93 -8.91
N LEU A 347 5.72 -4.28 -9.85
CA LEU A 347 6.35 -3.42 -10.85
C LEU A 347 7.08 -2.24 -10.20
N ILE A 348 6.56 -1.64 -9.13
CA ILE A 348 7.27 -0.60 -8.37
C ILE A 348 8.65 -1.12 -7.92
N VAL A 349 8.67 -2.32 -7.36
CA VAL A 349 9.90 -2.94 -6.85
C VAL A 349 10.82 -3.40 -7.99
N LEU A 350 10.27 -4.05 -9.02
CA LEU A 350 11.03 -4.62 -10.13
C LEU A 350 11.60 -3.55 -11.08
N ARG A 351 10.98 -2.38 -11.18
CA ARG A 351 11.44 -1.25 -12.03
C ARG A 351 12.39 -0.30 -11.30
N SER A 352 12.61 -0.49 -10.01
CA SER A 352 13.51 0.30 -9.19
C SER A 352 14.88 -0.38 -9.04
N ARG A 353 15.98 0.40 -9.18
CA ARG A 353 17.33 -0.12 -8.99
C ARG A 353 17.67 -0.36 -7.52
N ASP A 354 17.22 0.52 -6.65
CA ASP A 354 17.50 0.52 -5.21
C ASP A 354 16.25 0.85 -4.38
N ALA A 355 16.37 0.76 -3.05
CA ALA A 355 15.27 1.00 -2.11
C ALA A 355 14.79 2.45 -2.09
N HIS A 356 15.70 3.43 -2.34
CA HIS A 356 15.33 4.85 -2.35
C HIS A 356 14.48 5.17 -3.57
N VAL A 357 14.90 4.69 -4.75
CA VAL A 357 14.12 4.80 -5.99
C VAL A 357 12.77 4.08 -5.84
N ALA A 358 12.74 2.88 -5.23
CA ALA A 358 11.49 2.14 -4.99
C ALA A 358 10.52 2.93 -4.10
N SER A 359 11.01 3.53 -3.03
CA SER A 359 10.19 4.35 -2.11
C SER A 359 9.62 5.59 -2.81
N HIS A 360 10.43 6.29 -3.62
CA HIS A 360 9.98 7.48 -4.34
C HIS A 360 9.03 7.12 -5.48
N LEU A 361 9.30 6.05 -6.23
CA LEU A 361 8.40 5.54 -7.27
C LEU A 361 7.07 5.06 -6.65
N SER A 362 7.12 4.41 -5.48
CA SER A 362 5.93 4.05 -4.71
C SER A 362 5.13 5.29 -4.30
N GLY A 363 5.81 6.34 -3.82
CA GLY A 363 5.19 7.62 -3.49
C GLY A 363 4.51 8.29 -4.68
N MET A 364 5.18 8.30 -5.85
CA MET A 364 4.61 8.82 -7.09
C MET A 364 3.42 7.95 -7.56
N ALA A 365 3.61 6.62 -7.65
CA ALA A 365 2.62 5.69 -8.16
C ALA A 365 1.37 5.65 -7.28
N GLN A 366 1.51 5.65 -5.97
CA GLN A 366 0.37 5.64 -5.05
C GLN A 366 -0.21 7.04 -4.85
N GLY A 367 0.63 8.09 -4.77
CA GLY A 367 0.16 9.47 -4.63
C GLY A 367 -0.69 9.92 -5.80
N VAL A 368 -0.12 9.95 -6.99
CA VAL A 368 -0.83 10.34 -8.22
C VAL A 368 -1.84 9.27 -8.62
N GLY A 369 -1.47 7.99 -8.52
CA GLY A 369 -2.32 6.88 -8.91
C GLY A 369 -3.61 6.81 -8.11
N TYR A 370 -3.57 6.90 -6.77
CA TYR A 370 -4.80 6.86 -5.96
C TYR A 370 -5.64 8.14 -6.08
N THR A 371 -5.00 9.29 -6.32
CA THR A 371 -5.75 10.50 -6.66
C THR A 371 -6.55 10.30 -7.95
N LEU A 372 -5.94 9.71 -8.97
CA LEU A 372 -6.63 9.33 -10.20
C LEU A 372 -7.70 8.25 -9.94
N ALA A 373 -7.38 7.25 -9.12
CA ALA A 373 -8.27 6.15 -8.80
C ALA A 373 -9.57 6.61 -8.12
N ALA A 374 -9.52 7.64 -7.30
CA ALA A 374 -10.69 8.23 -6.64
C ALA A 374 -11.72 8.77 -7.64
N MET A 375 -11.31 9.14 -8.87
CA MET A 375 -12.23 9.58 -9.92
C MET A 375 -13.17 8.46 -10.40
N GLY A 376 -12.75 7.18 -10.30
CA GLY A 376 -13.53 6.05 -10.80
C GLY A 376 -14.90 5.90 -10.14
N PRO A 377 -14.99 5.70 -8.82
CA PRO A 377 -16.28 5.63 -8.13
C PRO A 377 -17.16 6.86 -8.33
N PHE A 378 -16.54 8.05 -8.38
CA PHE A 378 -17.25 9.30 -8.66
C PHE A 378 -17.88 9.31 -10.06
N MET A 379 -17.11 8.96 -11.09
CA MET A 379 -17.62 8.92 -12.47
C MET A 379 -18.74 7.89 -12.65
N VAL A 380 -18.64 6.74 -11.98
CA VAL A 380 -19.68 5.71 -11.98
C VAL A 380 -20.98 6.25 -11.39
N GLY A 381 -20.90 6.94 -10.25
CA GLY A 381 -22.07 7.60 -9.65
C GLY A 381 -22.71 8.63 -10.59
N VAL A 382 -21.92 9.52 -11.17
CA VAL A 382 -22.41 10.54 -12.13
C VAL A 382 -23.07 9.89 -13.35
N VAL A 383 -22.46 8.87 -13.93
CA VAL A 383 -23.03 8.17 -15.10
C VAL A 383 -24.33 7.45 -14.72
N HIS A 384 -24.36 6.80 -13.56
CA HIS A 384 -25.57 6.16 -13.05
C HIS A 384 -26.72 7.18 -12.89
N ASP A 385 -26.46 8.34 -12.27
CA ASP A 385 -27.46 9.38 -12.04
C ASP A 385 -27.97 9.99 -13.36
N LEU A 386 -27.08 10.18 -14.35
CA LEU A 386 -27.45 10.73 -15.66
C LEU A 386 -28.21 9.74 -16.55
N THR A 387 -27.93 8.45 -16.45
CA THR A 387 -28.50 7.43 -17.35
C THR A 387 -29.62 6.62 -16.71
N GLY A 388 -29.84 6.77 -15.41
CA GLY A 388 -30.85 6.02 -14.65
C GLY A 388 -30.58 4.53 -14.54
N GLY A 389 -29.31 4.09 -14.73
CA GLY A 389 -28.99 2.67 -14.65
C GLY A 389 -27.51 2.33 -14.82
N TRP A 390 -27.19 1.03 -14.73
CA TRP A 390 -25.82 0.55 -14.72
C TRP A 390 -25.24 0.21 -16.09
N ASN A 391 -26.06 0.17 -17.16
CA ASN A 391 -25.61 -0.29 -18.48
C ASN A 391 -24.48 0.56 -19.06
N ALA A 392 -24.55 1.87 -18.87
CA ALA A 392 -23.52 2.79 -19.36
C ALA A 392 -22.19 2.70 -18.60
N VAL A 393 -22.21 2.18 -17.37
CA VAL A 393 -21.01 1.97 -16.53
C VAL A 393 -20.04 0.96 -17.18
N GLY A 394 -20.56 0.03 -17.97
CA GLY A 394 -19.72 -0.91 -18.72
C GLY A 394 -18.73 -0.23 -19.67
N TYR A 395 -19.09 0.92 -20.27
CA TYR A 395 -18.15 1.69 -21.10
C TYR A 395 -17.00 2.28 -20.27
N ILE A 396 -17.26 2.69 -19.02
CA ILE A 396 -16.21 3.13 -18.10
C ILE A 396 -15.26 1.95 -17.81
N PHE A 397 -15.79 0.76 -17.50
CA PHE A 397 -14.97 -0.42 -17.24
C PHE A 397 -14.07 -0.76 -18.42
N ILE A 398 -14.62 -0.79 -19.62
CA ILE A 398 -13.88 -1.07 -20.86
C ILE A 398 -12.78 -0.01 -21.07
N GLY A 399 -13.12 1.27 -21.03
CA GLY A 399 -12.19 2.37 -21.27
C GLY A 399 -11.02 2.36 -20.27
N VAL A 400 -11.33 2.24 -18.98
CA VAL A 400 -10.32 2.20 -17.92
C VAL A 400 -9.46 0.93 -18.01
N ALA A 401 -10.04 -0.22 -18.30
CA ALA A 401 -9.29 -1.48 -18.45
C ALA A 401 -8.35 -1.46 -19.65
N ILE A 402 -8.80 -0.93 -20.80
CA ILE A 402 -7.93 -0.76 -21.98
C ILE A 402 -6.77 0.19 -21.66
N ALA A 403 -7.05 1.35 -21.09
CA ALA A 403 -6.02 2.32 -20.72
C ALA A 403 -5.01 1.70 -19.71
N ALA A 404 -5.52 1.02 -18.67
CA ALA A 404 -4.68 0.31 -17.71
C ALA A 404 -3.78 -0.74 -18.38
N THR A 405 -4.34 -1.51 -19.31
CA THR A 405 -3.58 -2.53 -20.06
C THR A 405 -2.47 -1.89 -20.88
N LEU A 406 -2.74 -0.80 -21.60
CA LEU A 406 -1.74 -0.11 -22.42
C LEU A 406 -0.57 0.42 -21.56
N PHE A 407 -0.86 1.10 -20.46
CA PHE A 407 0.18 1.57 -19.54
C PHE A 407 0.89 0.39 -18.84
N GLY A 408 0.16 -0.65 -18.50
CA GLY A 408 0.72 -1.87 -17.92
C GLY A 408 1.65 -2.63 -18.87
N LEU A 409 1.36 -2.67 -20.17
CA LEU A 409 2.26 -3.20 -21.20
C LEU A 409 3.56 -2.41 -21.30
N GLY A 410 3.48 -1.08 -21.17
CA GLY A 410 4.65 -0.22 -21.08
C GLY A 410 5.48 -0.49 -19.82
N ALA A 411 4.83 -0.51 -18.65
CA ALA A 411 5.46 -0.79 -17.37
C ALA A 411 6.02 -2.21 -17.23
N GLY A 412 5.42 -3.17 -17.95
CA GLY A 412 5.82 -4.58 -17.95
C GLY A 412 7.12 -4.90 -18.69
N ARG A 413 7.73 -3.93 -19.39
CA ARG A 413 9.02 -4.13 -20.08
C ARG A 413 10.13 -4.38 -19.07
N SER A 414 11.11 -5.24 -19.40
CA SER A 414 12.28 -5.50 -18.56
C SER A 414 13.27 -4.32 -18.59
N GLN A 415 12.88 -3.18 -18.02
CA GLN A 415 13.66 -1.95 -17.95
C GLN A 415 13.58 -1.36 -16.54
N TYR A 416 14.59 -0.61 -16.14
CA TYR A 416 14.55 0.16 -14.89
C TYR A 416 14.23 1.63 -15.19
N VAL A 417 13.59 2.29 -14.23
CA VAL A 417 13.43 3.75 -14.29
C VAL A 417 14.81 4.42 -14.33
N ALA A 418 14.94 5.48 -15.14
CA ALA A 418 16.18 6.21 -15.30
C ALA A 418 16.54 7.07 -14.07
N ALA A 419 15.64 7.17 -13.09
CA ALA A 419 15.87 7.86 -11.84
C ALA A 419 17.07 7.29 -11.06
N ARG A 420 17.85 8.19 -10.44
CA ARG A 420 19.05 7.85 -9.67
C ARG A 420 18.95 8.44 -8.27
N SER A 421 19.46 7.69 -7.29
CA SER A 421 19.71 8.18 -5.94
C SER A 421 21.06 8.91 -5.92
N GLU A 422 21.07 10.20 -5.56
CA GLU A 422 22.26 11.02 -5.37
C GLU A 422 22.45 11.28 -3.89
N HIS A 423 23.70 11.16 -3.41
CA HIS A 423 24.07 11.59 -2.07
C HIS A 423 23.99 13.12 -1.99
N LEU A 424 23.33 13.64 -0.94
CA LEU A 424 23.30 15.07 -0.64
C LEU A 424 24.51 15.46 0.19
#